data_9284a3d41124bf96e48dd71d57cc19ac
#
_entry.id   9284a3d41124bf96e48dd71d57cc19ac
#
_cell.length_a   1.000
_cell.length_b   1.000
_cell.length_c   1.000
_cell.angle_alpha   90.00
_cell.angle_beta   90.00
_cell.angle_gamma   90.00
#
_symmetry.space_group_name_H-M   'P 1'
#
loop_
_entity.id
_entity.type
_entity.pdbx_description
1 polymer ?
#
loop_
_entity_poly.entity_id
_entity_poly.type
_entity_poly.pdbx_seq_one_letter_code
_entity_poly.pdbx_strand_id
1 'polypeptide(L)'
;FVRGLTFDNTIVIVDECQNLNWEELDTIITRVGDHSRIVFCGDYRQTDLRKGTEREGLFNFMEIVRHMNSYARVEFTVNDIVRSDLVKEYIIAKITAEDTKPKQKRSKR
;
A
#
# COMPACT_ATOMS: atom_id res chain seq x y z
N PHE A 1 -3.94 -8.96 16.73
CA PHE A 1 -4.83 -8.16 15.93
C PHE A 1 -5.75 -7.31 16.78
N VAL A 2 -5.96 -6.09 16.40
CA VAL A 2 -6.60 -5.13 17.28
C VAL A 2 -8.09 -5.20 17.16
N ARG A 3 -8.76 -5.71 18.17
CA ARG A 3 -10.20 -5.74 18.20
C ARG A 3 -10.68 -5.15 19.47
N GLY A 4 -11.71 -4.36 19.39
CA GLY A 4 -12.31 -3.76 20.58
C GLY A 4 -11.49 -2.65 21.19
N LEU A 5 -10.40 -2.25 20.54
CA LEU A 5 -9.58 -1.15 21.01
C LEU A 5 -9.79 0.06 20.12
N THR A 6 -9.60 1.23 20.70
CA THR A 6 -9.65 2.48 19.96
C THR A 6 -8.35 3.22 20.22
N PHE A 7 -7.76 3.75 19.16
CA PHE A 7 -6.51 4.49 19.29
C PHE A 7 -6.84 5.97 19.40
N ASP A 8 -6.73 6.50 20.62
CA ASP A 8 -6.98 7.92 20.85
C ASP A 8 -5.67 8.65 21.10
N ASN A 9 -5.56 9.86 20.64
CA ASN A 9 -4.38 10.70 20.83
C ASN A 9 -3.13 9.99 20.36
N THR A 10 -3.23 9.32 19.20
CA THR A 10 -2.19 8.41 18.75
C THR A 10 -1.92 8.66 17.27
N ILE A 11 -0.68 8.46 16.86
CA ILE A 11 -0.35 8.38 15.46
C ILE A 11 -0.09 6.90 15.17
N VAL A 12 -0.90 6.34 14.29
CA VAL A 12 -0.81 4.92 13.94
C VAL A 12 -0.12 4.83 12.59
N ILE A 13 0.93 4.04 12.50
CA ILE A 13 1.63 3.82 11.25
C ILE A 13 1.45 2.37 10.86
N VAL A 14 0.89 2.15 9.69
CA VAL A 14 0.65 0.81 9.16
C VAL A 14 1.63 0.59 8.02
N ASP A 15 2.69 -0.15 8.31
CA ASP A 15 3.73 -0.38 7.32
C ASP A 15 3.40 -1.61 6.49
N GLU A 16 3.88 -1.63 5.27
CA GLU A 16 3.70 -2.75 4.34
C GLU A 16 2.22 -3.08 4.16
N CYS A 17 1.40 -2.05 4.03
CA CYS A 17 -0.06 -2.24 4.02
C CYS A 17 -0.55 -2.98 2.77
N GLN A 18 0.28 -3.12 1.74
CA GLN A 18 -0.11 -3.89 0.56
C GLN A 18 -0.25 -5.38 0.87
N ASN A 19 0.25 -5.82 2.02
CA ASN A 19 0.16 -7.21 2.43
C ASN A 19 -1.09 -7.51 3.26
N LEU A 20 -1.91 -6.50 3.53
CA LEU A 20 -3.12 -6.69 4.32
C LEU A 20 -4.31 -6.89 3.40
N ASN A 21 -5.26 -7.71 3.85
CA ASN A 21 -6.49 -7.88 3.10
C ASN A 21 -7.49 -6.78 3.48
N TRP A 22 -8.61 -6.77 2.78
CA TRP A 22 -9.63 -5.75 2.98
C TRP A 22 -10.12 -5.70 4.42
N GLU A 23 -10.36 -6.84 5.01
CA GLU A 23 -10.92 -6.89 6.36
C GLU A 23 -9.94 -6.35 7.39
N GLU A 24 -8.65 -6.62 7.16
CA GLU A 24 -7.62 -6.10 8.06
C GLU A 24 -7.50 -4.59 7.96
N LEU A 25 -7.51 -4.07 6.74
CA LEU A 25 -7.44 -2.63 6.53
C LEU A 25 -8.65 -1.93 7.14
N ASP A 26 -9.83 -2.48 6.91
CA ASP A 26 -11.07 -1.95 7.44
C ASP A 26 -11.05 -1.95 8.97
N THR A 27 -10.59 -3.04 9.57
CA THR A 27 -10.54 -3.14 11.01
C THR A 27 -9.60 -2.09 11.60
N ILE A 28 -8.45 -1.90 10.99
CA ILE A 28 -7.47 -0.96 11.52
C ILE A 28 -8.01 0.47 11.46
N ILE A 29 -8.53 0.89 10.31
CA ILE A 29 -8.94 2.28 10.18
C ILE A 29 -10.13 2.60 11.07
N THR A 30 -10.98 1.63 11.32
CA THR A 30 -12.16 1.86 12.17
C THR A 30 -11.84 1.90 13.65
N ARG A 31 -10.58 1.65 14.02
CA ARG A 31 -10.14 1.75 15.41
C ARG A 31 -9.48 3.09 15.73
N VAL A 32 -9.32 3.97 14.73
CA VAL A 32 -8.71 5.26 14.97
C VAL A 32 -9.73 6.16 15.65
N GLY A 33 -9.38 6.64 16.83
CA GLY A 33 -10.29 7.44 17.63
C GLY A 33 -9.98 8.93 17.55
N ASP A 34 -10.36 9.66 18.59
CA ASP A 34 -10.25 11.11 18.58
C ASP A 34 -8.81 11.56 18.68
N HIS A 35 -8.54 12.68 18.01
CA HIS A 35 -7.23 13.33 18.06
C HIS A 35 -6.12 12.39 17.61
N SER A 36 -6.42 11.55 16.64
CA SER A 36 -5.46 10.57 16.13
C SER A 36 -5.30 10.71 14.64
N ARG A 37 -4.19 10.18 14.14
CA ARG A 37 -3.92 10.14 12.71
C ARG A 37 -3.44 8.76 12.37
N ILE A 38 -3.67 8.38 11.13
CA ILE A 38 -3.21 7.10 10.66
C ILE A 38 -2.50 7.30 9.33
N VAL A 39 -1.37 6.63 9.17
CA VAL A 39 -0.57 6.70 7.97
C VAL A 39 -0.39 5.28 7.45
N PHE A 40 -0.84 5.05 6.23
CA PHE A 40 -0.66 3.76 5.58
C PHE A 40 0.53 3.87 4.65
N CYS A 41 1.51 3.01 4.84
CA CYS A 41 2.72 2.99 4.03
C CYS A 41 2.77 1.68 3.29
N GLY A 42 3.02 1.73 1.99
CA GLY A 42 3.11 0.51 1.24
C GLY A 42 3.42 0.77 -0.21
N ASP A 43 3.63 -0.31 -0.92
CA ASP A 43 3.92 -0.25 -2.33
C ASP A 43 3.07 -1.31 -3.02
N TYR A 44 2.02 -0.88 -3.69
CA TYR A 44 1.12 -1.81 -4.34
C TYR A 44 1.82 -2.56 -5.48
N ARG A 45 2.96 -2.06 -5.95
CA ARG A 45 3.72 -2.76 -6.99
C ARG A 45 4.38 -4.01 -6.45
N GLN A 46 4.56 -4.11 -5.13
CA GLN A 46 5.14 -5.30 -4.52
C GLN A 46 4.11 -6.37 -4.24
N THR A 47 2.85 -6.10 -4.52
CA THR A 47 1.81 -7.07 -4.26
C THR A 47 1.99 -8.25 -5.17
N ASP A 48 2.03 -9.45 -4.59
CA ASP A 48 2.17 -10.66 -5.35
C ASP A 48 0.87 -10.91 -6.11
N LEU A 49 0.97 -10.95 -7.43
CA LEU A 49 -0.22 -11.11 -8.25
C LEU A 49 -0.94 -12.43 -8.01
N ARG A 50 -0.24 -13.42 -7.46
CA ARG A 50 -0.89 -14.68 -7.14
C ARG A 50 -1.76 -14.57 -5.90
N LYS A 51 -1.63 -13.48 -5.16
CA LYS A 51 -2.45 -13.25 -4.00
C LYS A 51 -3.44 -12.15 -4.31
N GLY A 52 -4.32 -12.45 -5.25
CA GLY A 52 -5.25 -11.45 -5.75
C GLY A 52 -6.10 -10.81 -4.69
N THR A 53 -6.45 -11.57 -3.65
CA THR A 53 -7.32 -11.02 -2.61
C THR A 53 -6.68 -9.89 -1.83
N GLU A 54 -5.38 -9.99 -1.53
CA GLU A 54 -4.74 -8.89 -0.82
C GLU A 54 -4.62 -7.67 -1.71
N ARG A 55 -4.27 -7.90 -2.98
CA ARG A 55 -4.16 -6.77 -3.90
C ARG A 55 -5.50 -6.08 -4.06
N GLU A 56 -6.57 -6.87 -4.19
CA GLU A 56 -7.89 -6.29 -4.32
C GLU A 56 -8.28 -5.55 -3.05
N GLY A 57 -7.87 -6.07 -1.90
CA GLY A 57 -8.18 -5.41 -0.64
C GLY A 57 -7.60 -4.01 -0.59
N LEU A 58 -6.32 -3.88 -0.95
CA LEU A 58 -5.68 -2.56 -0.93
C LEU A 58 -6.32 -1.63 -1.95
N PHE A 59 -6.60 -2.12 -3.16
CA PHE A 59 -7.22 -1.28 -4.17
C PHE A 59 -8.61 -0.83 -3.75
N ASN A 60 -9.40 -1.73 -3.17
CA ASN A 60 -10.72 -1.36 -2.69
C ASN A 60 -10.64 -0.33 -1.58
N PHE A 61 -9.68 -0.52 -0.68
CA PHE A 61 -9.47 0.42 0.41
C PHE A 61 -9.10 1.79 -0.12
N MET A 62 -8.18 1.85 -1.07
CA MET A 62 -7.75 3.11 -1.65
C MET A 62 -8.91 3.80 -2.37
N GLU A 63 -9.75 3.02 -3.01
CA GLU A 63 -10.90 3.57 -3.71
C GLU A 63 -11.88 4.23 -2.76
N ILE A 64 -12.03 3.67 -1.57
CA ILE A 64 -12.94 4.21 -0.58
C ILE A 64 -12.37 5.46 0.08
N VAL A 65 -11.11 5.39 0.53
CA VAL A 65 -10.56 6.49 1.31
C VAL A 65 -10.36 7.76 0.48
N ARG A 66 -10.20 7.63 -0.83
CA ARG A 66 -10.03 8.83 -1.64
C ARG A 66 -11.28 9.70 -1.69
N HIS A 67 -12.41 9.18 -1.22
CA HIS A 67 -13.63 9.98 -1.12
C HIS A 67 -13.74 10.73 0.20
N MET A 68 -12.78 10.55 1.10
CA MET A 68 -12.81 11.20 2.40
C MET A 68 -12.15 12.56 2.32
N ASN A 69 -12.74 13.54 3.01
CA ASN A 69 -12.14 14.87 3.05
C ASN A 69 -10.84 14.90 3.82
N SER A 70 -10.68 13.97 4.76
CA SER A 70 -9.48 13.91 5.60
C SER A 70 -8.35 13.10 4.99
N TYR A 71 -8.49 12.72 3.74
CA TYR A 71 -7.52 11.87 3.08
C TYR A 71 -6.50 12.71 2.32
N ALA A 72 -5.25 12.27 2.39
CA ALA A 72 -4.20 12.83 1.55
C ALA A 72 -3.30 11.69 1.10
N ARG A 73 -2.76 11.81 -0.10
CA ARG A 73 -1.92 10.76 -0.66
C ARG A 73 -0.60 11.36 -1.12
N VAL A 74 0.49 10.71 -0.75
CA VAL A 74 1.81 11.08 -1.19
C VAL A 74 2.38 9.89 -1.93
N GLU A 75 2.83 10.11 -3.14
CA GLU A 75 3.39 9.03 -3.95
C GLU A 75 4.85 9.34 -4.23
N PHE A 76 5.72 8.43 -3.82
CA PHE A 76 7.14 8.57 -4.07
C PHE A 76 7.47 8.02 -5.44
N THR A 77 8.43 8.64 -6.08
CA THR A 77 8.88 8.22 -7.41
C THR A 77 10.34 7.86 -7.35
N VAL A 78 10.88 7.44 -8.49
CA VAL A 78 12.30 7.10 -8.56
C VAL A 78 13.18 8.28 -8.17
N ASN A 79 12.67 9.50 -8.31
CA ASN A 79 13.44 10.67 -7.94
C ASN A 79 13.60 10.82 -6.44
N ASP A 80 12.82 10.08 -5.68
CA ASP A 80 12.86 10.15 -4.22
C ASP A 80 13.75 9.07 -3.61
N ILE A 81 14.45 8.29 -4.44
CA ILE A 81 15.30 7.23 -3.93
C ILE A 81 16.54 7.82 -3.28
N VAL A 82 16.72 7.53 -1.99
CA VAL A 82 17.86 8.04 -1.25
C VAL A 82 18.86 6.92 -1.00
N ARG A 83 19.38 6.36 -2.05
CA ARG A 83 20.33 5.27 -1.99
C ARG A 83 21.56 5.65 -2.82
N SER A 84 22.58 4.83 -2.80
CA SER A 84 23.76 5.08 -3.61
C SER A 84 23.38 5.11 -5.07
N ASP A 85 24.21 5.73 -5.89
CA ASP A 85 23.92 5.81 -7.32
C ASP A 85 23.79 4.44 -7.95
N LEU A 86 24.61 3.49 -7.54
CA LEU A 86 24.53 2.14 -8.08
C LEU A 86 23.19 1.48 -7.73
N VAL A 87 22.77 1.60 -6.48
CA VAL A 87 21.52 0.99 -6.08
C VAL A 87 20.35 1.67 -6.75
N LYS A 88 20.41 2.99 -6.88
CA LYS A 88 19.35 3.71 -7.58
C LYS A 88 19.26 3.27 -9.04
N GLU A 89 20.40 3.12 -9.68
CA GLU A 89 20.44 2.66 -11.06
C GLU A 89 19.83 1.27 -11.19
N TYR A 90 20.16 0.39 -10.24
CA TYR A 90 19.61 -0.96 -10.25
C TYR A 90 18.09 -0.94 -10.09
N ILE A 91 17.59 -0.13 -9.16
CA ILE A 91 16.15 -0.05 -8.91
C ILE A 91 15.42 0.45 -10.15
N ILE A 92 15.96 1.46 -10.81
CA ILE A 92 15.36 2.00 -12.01
C ILE A 92 15.36 0.96 -13.13
N ALA A 93 16.46 0.24 -13.28
CA ALA A 93 16.57 -0.79 -14.29
C ALA A 93 15.58 -1.92 -14.04
N LYS A 94 15.40 -2.28 -12.77
CA LYS A 94 14.47 -3.31 -12.40
C LYS A 94 13.03 -2.92 -12.73
N ILE A 95 12.66 -1.70 -12.42
CA ILE A 95 11.33 -1.20 -12.73
C ILE A 95 11.11 -1.20 -14.24
N THR A 96 12.09 -0.74 -15.00
CA THR A 96 11.99 -0.70 -16.44
C THR A 96 11.81 -2.10 -17.01
N ALA A 97 12.57 -3.06 -16.52
CA ALA A 97 12.46 -4.43 -16.98
C ALA A 97 11.09 -5.02 -16.70
N GLU A 98 10.53 -4.72 -15.52
CA GLU A 98 9.22 -5.22 -15.18
C GLU A 98 8.14 -4.59 -16.05
N ASP A 99 8.27 -3.31 -16.33
CA ASP A 99 7.27 -2.62 -17.12
C ASP A 99 7.29 -3.04 -18.59
N THR A 100 8.41 -3.50 -19.10
CA THR A 100 8.50 -3.91 -20.49
C THR A 100 8.29 -5.40 -20.67
N LYS A 101 8.14 -6.15 -19.57
CA LYS A 101 7.93 -7.55 -19.68
C LYS A 101 6.58 -7.83 -20.31
N PRO A 102 6.47 -8.79 -21.21
CA PRO A 102 5.15 -9.10 -21.80
C PRO A 102 4.21 -9.57 -20.71
N LYS A 103 2.93 -9.16 -20.82
CA LYS A 103 1.96 -9.60 -19.87
C LYS A 103 1.77 -11.05 -20.04
N GLN A 104 1.78 -11.80 -18.92
CA GLN A 104 1.49 -13.17 -18.99
C GLN A 104 0.12 -13.40 -19.34
N LYS A 105 -0.16 -14.25 -20.29
CA LYS A 105 -1.52 -14.53 -20.61
C LYS A 105 -2.07 -15.33 -19.56
N ARG A 106 -3.01 -14.89 -19.02
CA ARG A 106 -3.60 -15.49 -18.00
C ARG A 106 -4.26 -16.58 -18.45
N SER A 107 -4.46 -17.20 -18.70
CA SER A 107 -5.04 -18.03 -19.06
C SER A 107 -5.19 -18.64 -19.63
N LYS A 108 -5.25 -19.01 -20.05
CA LYS A 108 -5.34 -19.59 -20.79
C LYS A 108 -5.50 -20.73 -20.18
N ARG A 109 -5.79 -21.01 -19.50
CA ARG A 109 -5.89 -21.98 -18.98
C ARG A 109 -6.79 -22.21 -18.47
#